data_178f7e1665a65292feb9d51fe765da7e
#
_entry.id   178f7e1665a65292feb9d51fe765da7e
#
_cell.length_a   1.000
_cell.length_b   1.000
_cell.length_c   1.000
_cell.angle_alpha   90.00
_cell.angle_beta   90.00
_cell.angle_gamma   90.00
#
_symmetry.space_group_name_H-M   'P 1'
#
loop_
_entity.id
_entity.type
_entity.pdbx_description
1 polymer ?
#
loop_
_entity_poly.entity_id
_entity_poly.type
_entity_poly.pdbx_seq_one_letter_code
_entity_poly.pdbx_strand_id
1 'polypeptide(L)'
;MNRRDLFKNSLAMSALALGRGHIYASPGPAAEFPKAPGLTKYVAEFIVNTKYEDIPADVLDLGKKSILDGFGLALAGSGSVMGPLVRQYVQSLGLGDVKASIIGTGMKAHTRFASFANGVSIHADDYDDTQLAGAKDRIYGLLTHPSVGVLPPAFALCELAHKTGKDLMLAYHMGVEVECKIAEAISPRHYDEGFHTTGTCGSFGSAAACAKLRGLNVAQTQYALGVVATEGGGFRNNFGSMTKPFQAGHAAENGTLAVDLAALGWTASDNILEAPLGFFQAEGGGFDPDAIVGRLSKPWTLESPGVSIKPHPSGSLSHPAMGEMLRLIHENDIKPGEVEKVDLGANHAMLTSLLHHRPTTGLQGKFSMEYCLSILLLDRRAGLIEFQDASVRRADVQEMIKRVNFYIDPEAENAGLDKMTSILRIHLKNGKVLSGRAEFAKGSPTNPMSYDEVADKFRGCADFVKWPAAKTQSVIQFVKTLENVSDVSKIAAALTV
;
A
#
# COMPACT_ATOMS: atom_id res chain seq x y z
N MET A 1 43.68 -17.20 41.01
CA MET A 1 43.01 -17.94 39.92
C MET A 1 43.62 -17.48 38.62
N ASN A 2 44.32 -18.34 37.89
CA ASN A 2 45.16 -18.01 36.72
C ASN A 2 44.27 -18.02 35.46
N ARG A 3 44.52 -17.15 34.51
CA ARG A 3 43.74 -17.02 33.26
C ARG A 3 43.55 -18.35 32.50
N ARG A 4 44.44 -19.34 32.71
CA ARG A 4 44.35 -20.70 32.13
C ARG A 4 43.23 -21.55 32.75
N ASP A 5 42.84 -21.32 34.00
CA ASP A 5 41.82 -22.09 34.68
C ASP A 5 40.42 -21.58 34.34
N LEU A 6 40.31 -20.30 33.95
CA LEU A 6 39.03 -19.73 33.46
C LEU A 6 38.67 -20.31 32.07
N PHE A 7 39.64 -20.60 31.20
CA PHE A 7 39.41 -21.17 29.87
C PHE A 7 39.06 -22.66 29.93
N LYS A 8 39.51 -23.41 30.91
CA LYS A 8 39.17 -24.83 31.04
C LYS A 8 37.77 -25.03 31.59
N ASN A 9 37.28 -24.16 32.45
CA ASN A 9 35.93 -24.22 33.00
C ASN A 9 34.85 -23.72 32.01
N SER A 10 35.17 -22.84 31.08
CA SER A 10 34.24 -22.44 30.00
C SER A 10 34.03 -23.49 28.93
N LEU A 11 35.03 -24.37 28.68
CA LEU A 11 34.90 -25.50 27.74
C LEU A 11 34.05 -26.66 28.32
N ALA A 12 34.03 -26.83 29.63
CA ALA A 12 33.25 -27.90 30.26
C ALA A 12 31.74 -27.54 30.43
N MET A 13 31.38 -26.25 30.46
CA MET A 13 29.98 -25.79 30.47
C MET A 13 29.36 -25.77 29.06
N SER A 14 30.15 -25.68 28.01
CA SER A 14 29.67 -25.69 26.63
C SER A 14 29.26 -27.09 26.14
N ALA A 15 29.68 -28.15 26.81
CA ALA A 15 29.40 -29.53 26.41
C ALA A 15 28.04 -30.08 26.98
N LEU A 16 27.44 -29.40 27.96
CA LEU A 16 26.12 -29.82 28.53
C LEU A 16 24.92 -29.07 27.96
N ALA A 17 25.12 -28.02 27.12
CA ALA A 17 24.05 -27.29 26.45
C ALA A 17 23.71 -27.80 25.04
N LEU A 18 24.34 -28.87 24.55
CA LEU A 18 24.16 -29.44 23.21
C LEU A 18 23.12 -30.57 23.12
N GLY A 19 22.22 -30.63 24.08
CA GLY A 19 21.21 -31.71 24.20
C GLY A 19 19.80 -31.41 23.67
N ARG A 20 19.60 -30.31 22.93
CA ARG A 20 18.39 -30.09 22.09
C ARG A 20 18.83 -29.59 20.72
N GLY A 21 19.35 -30.50 19.92
CA GLY A 21 19.54 -30.26 18.50
C GLY A 21 18.20 -29.96 17.87
N HIS A 22 17.96 -28.69 17.51
CA HIS A 22 17.09 -28.42 16.39
C HIS A 22 17.80 -29.08 15.21
N ILE A 23 17.30 -30.27 14.83
CA ILE A 23 17.64 -30.86 13.53
C ILE A 23 17.06 -29.85 12.54
N TYR A 24 17.90 -28.92 12.08
CA TYR A 24 17.64 -28.27 10.81
C TYR A 24 17.60 -29.42 9.82
N ALA A 25 16.41 -29.82 9.40
CA ALA A 25 16.27 -30.68 8.24
C ALA A 25 17.16 -30.06 7.17
N SER A 26 18.10 -30.83 6.61
CA SER A 26 18.86 -30.37 5.47
C SER A 26 17.84 -29.80 4.48
N PRO A 27 18.00 -28.57 3.98
CA PRO A 27 17.11 -28.07 2.97
C PRO A 27 17.05 -29.14 1.89
N GLY A 28 15.86 -29.62 1.55
CA GLY A 28 15.67 -30.48 0.38
C GLY A 28 16.38 -29.82 -0.81
N PRO A 29 16.67 -30.54 -1.91
CA PRO A 29 17.32 -29.95 -3.05
C PRO A 29 16.66 -28.61 -3.35
N ALA A 30 17.44 -27.53 -3.29
CA ALA A 30 16.93 -26.18 -3.51
C ALA A 30 16.13 -26.21 -4.83
N ALA A 31 14.87 -25.79 -4.79
CA ALA A 31 14.09 -25.70 -6.00
C ALA A 31 14.89 -24.94 -7.04
N GLU A 32 15.00 -25.46 -8.26
CA GLU A 32 15.77 -24.81 -9.30
C GLU A 32 15.24 -23.38 -9.48
N PHE A 33 16.14 -22.37 -9.40
CA PHE A 33 15.73 -20.97 -9.57
C PHE A 33 15.08 -20.79 -10.94
N PRO A 34 13.90 -20.19 -11.06
CA PRO A 34 13.17 -20.03 -12.31
C PRO A 34 14.02 -19.34 -13.38
N LYS A 35 13.97 -19.84 -14.60
CA LYS A 35 14.73 -19.29 -15.72
C LYS A 35 13.80 -18.45 -16.60
N ALA A 36 14.02 -17.14 -16.57
CA ALA A 36 13.34 -16.20 -17.47
C ALA A 36 14.36 -15.21 -18.06
N PRO A 37 15.30 -15.69 -18.90
CA PRO A 37 16.37 -14.85 -19.44
C PRO A 37 15.79 -13.68 -20.24
N GLY A 38 16.29 -12.46 -19.95
CA GLY A 38 15.83 -11.24 -20.61
C GLY A 38 14.55 -10.65 -20.00
N LEU A 39 14.11 -11.08 -18.81
CA LEU A 39 12.92 -10.57 -18.15
C LEU A 39 13.02 -9.06 -17.86
N THR A 40 14.14 -8.59 -17.32
CA THR A 40 14.36 -7.16 -17.07
C THR A 40 14.24 -6.35 -18.35
N LYS A 41 14.80 -6.84 -19.47
CA LYS A 41 14.68 -6.20 -20.77
C LYS A 41 13.23 -6.22 -21.28
N TYR A 42 12.51 -7.32 -21.09
CA TYR A 42 11.10 -7.44 -21.48
C TYR A 42 10.23 -6.39 -20.76
N VAL A 43 10.44 -6.19 -19.44
CA VAL A 43 9.76 -5.15 -18.68
C VAL A 43 10.16 -3.74 -19.18
N ALA A 44 11.45 -3.50 -19.45
CA ALA A 44 11.91 -2.23 -19.97
C ALA A 44 11.35 -1.93 -21.38
N GLU A 45 11.26 -2.91 -22.26
CA GLU A 45 10.63 -2.77 -23.58
C GLU A 45 9.14 -2.44 -23.45
N PHE A 46 8.44 -3.07 -22.53
CA PHE A 46 7.04 -2.76 -22.25
C PHE A 46 6.90 -1.28 -21.80
N ILE A 47 7.70 -0.81 -20.84
CA ILE A 47 7.69 0.57 -20.36
C ILE A 47 7.92 1.55 -21.53
N VAL A 48 8.94 1.31 -22.34
CA VAL A 48 9.33 2.25 -23.42
C VAL A 48 8.30 2.28 -24.54
N ASN A 49 7.79 1.13 -24.98
CA ASN A 49 7.01 1.01 -26.21
C ASN A 49 5.50 1.27 -26.01
N THR A 50 4.94 1.03 -24.82
CA THR A 50 3.51 1.24 -24.57
C THR A 50 3.10 2.71 -24.75
N LYS A 51 1.98 2.94 -25.44
CA LYS A 51 1.40 4.27 -25.70
C LYS A 51 0.08 4.43 -24.94
N TYR A 52 -0.39 5.67 -24.84
CA TYR A 52 -1.68 5.97 -24.22
C TYR A 52 -2.84 5.22 -24.90
N GLU A 53 -2.78 5.11 -26.22
CA GLU A 53 -3.80 4.45 -27.04
C GLU A 53 -3.86 2.93 -26.86
N ASP A 54 -2.82 2.33 -26.23
CA ASP A 54 -2.79 0.89 -25.94
C ASP A 54 -3.56 0.55 -24.66
N ILE A 55 -4.00 1.57 -23.87
CA ILE A 55 -4.73 1.39 -22.61
C ILE A 55 -6.23 1.46 -22.92
N PRO A 56 -7.01 0.39 -22.61
CA PRO A 56 -8.47 0.39 -22.81
C PRO A 56 -9.17 1.51 -21.99
N ALA A 57 -10.27 2.01 -22.52
CA ALA A 57 -10.98 3.15 -21.93
C ALA A 57 -11.52 2.86 -20.51
N ASP A 58 -11.98 1.64 -20.28
CA ASP A 58 -12.44 1.17 -18.97
C ASP A 58 -11.30 1.07 -17.95
N VAL A 59 -10.11 0.65 -18.39
CA VAL A 59 -8.89 0.64 -17.57
C VAL A 59 -8.48 2.08 -17.21
N LEU A 60 -8.55 3.01 -18.17
CA LEU A 60 -8.31 4.44 -17.91
C LEU A 60 -9.29 5.00 -16.87
N ASP A 61 -10.56 4.62 -16.93
CA ASP A 61 -11.57 5.06 -15.96
C ASP A 61 -11.36 4.46 -14.57
N LEU A 62 -10.86 3.23 -14.47
CA LEU A 62 -10.43 2.65 -13.19
C LEU A 62 -9.26 3.44 -12.60
N GLY A 63 -8.24 3.77 -13.40
CA GLY A 63 -7.11 4.58 -12.96
C GLY A 63 -7.49 6.00 -12.51
N LYS A 64 -8.46 6.65 -13.15
CA LYS A 64 -8.97 7.95 -12.69
C LYS A 64 -9.50 7.91 -11.27
N LYS A 65 -10.18 6.83 -10.88
CA LYS A 65 -10.68 6.66 -9.50
C LYS A 65 -9.53 6.59 -8.49
N SER A 66 -8.51 5.77 -8.75
CA SER A 66 -7.33 5.66 -7.89
C SER A 66 -6.49 6.95 -7.86
N ILE A 67 -6.37 7.66 -8.98
CA ILE A 67 -5.69 8.97 -9.03
C ILE A 67 -6.44 10.01 -8.17
N LEU A 68 -7.77 10.07 -8.26
CA LEU A 68 -8.57 10.98 -7.44
C LEU A 68 -8.45 10.63 -5.95
N ASP A 69 -8.50 9.35 -5.62
CA ASP A 69 -8.30 8.86 -4.27
C ASP A 69 -6.94 9.28 -3.73
N GLY A 70 -5.86 9.02 -4.46
CA GLY A 70 -4.50 9.39 -4.09
C GLY A 70 -4.33 10.89 -3.81
N PHE A 71 -4.93 11.76 -4.63
CA PHE A 71 -4.90 13.21 -4.37
C PHE A 71 -5.65 13.60 -3.10
N GLY A 72 -6.79 12.98 -2.81
CA GLY A 72 -7.53 13.20 -1.58
C GLY A 72 -6.73 12.80 -0.35
N LEU A 73 -6.07 11.65 -0.42
CA LEU A 73 -5.23 11.12 0.65
C LEU A 73 -3.98 11.98 0.87
N ALA A 74 -3.38 12.50 -0.20
CA ALA A 74 -2.26 13.45 -0.08
C ALA A 74 -2.68 14.73 0.66
N LEU A 75 -3.90 15.26 0.39
CA LEU A 75 -4.46 16.38 1.15
C LEU A 75 -4.66 16.04 2.62
N ALA A 76 -5.36 14.95 2.93
CA ALA A 76 -5.63 14.53 4.30
C ALA A 76 -4.33 14.28 5.08
N GLY A 77 -3.41 13.51 4.49
CA GLY A 77 -2.13 13.16 5.10
C GLY A 77 -1.18 14.34 5.30
N SER A 78 -1.31 15.41 4.49
CA SER A 78 -0.55 16.65 4.73
C SER A 78 -0.88 17.29 6.09
N GLY A 79 -2.09 17.05 6.60
CA GLY A 79 -2.55 17.45 7.94
C GLY A 79 -2.29 16.41 9.03
N SER A 80 -1.78 15.22 8.71
CA SER A 80 -1.44 14.17 9.67
C SER A 80 -0.28 14.55 10.59
N VAL A 81 -0.03 13.75 11.62
CA VAL A 81 1.13 13.95 12.51
C VAL A 81 2.47 13.89 11.79
N MET A 82 2.55 13.21 10.66
CA MET A 82 3.77 13.08 9.85
C MET A 82 3.99 14.26 8.90
N GLY A 83 2.92 14.90 8.44
CA GLY A 83 2.99 15.99 7.48
C GLY A 83 3.96 17.12 7.89
N PRO A 84 3.84 17.72 9.09
CA PRO A 84 4.79 18.72 9.56
C PRO A 84 6.24 18.22 9.65
N LEU A 85 6.46 16.99 10.10
CA LEU A 85 7.80 16.40 10.24
C LEU A 85 8.49 16.23 8.88
N VAL A 86 7.77 15.71 7.89
CA VAL A 86 8.29 15.58 6.51
C VAL A 86 8.60 16.93 5.91
N ARG A 87 7.72 17.93 6.07
CA ARG A 87 7.99 19.30 5.57
C ARG A 87 9.22 19.92 6.25
N GLN A 88 9.37 19.77 7.57
CA GLN A 88 10.54 20.26 8.29
C GLN A 88 11.82 19.61 7.77
N TYR A 89 11.81 18.30 7.53
CA TYR A 89 12.93 17.59 6.94
C TYR A 89 13.27 18.13 5.54
N VAL A 90 12.29 18.22 4.65
CA VAL A 90 12.50 18.74 3.28
C VAL A 90 13.04 20.17 3.31
N GLN A 91 12.52 21.04 4.17
CA GLN A 91 13.04 22.41 4.36
C GLN A 91 14.49 22.43 4.80
N SER A 92 14.90 21.53 5.69
CA SER A 92 16.27 21.49 6.22
C SER A 92 17.33 21.15 5.17
N LEU A 93 16.93 20.57 4.03
CA LEU A 93 17.82 20.23 2.93
C LEU A 93 18.25 21.43 2.07
N GLY A 94 17.64 22.59 2.25
CA GLY A 94 18.04 23.82 1.56
C GLY A 94 17.97 23.74 0.03
N LEU A 95 16.98 23.04 -0.50
CA LEU A 95 16.86 22.75 -1.92
C LEU A 95 16.45 23.99 -2.72
N GLY A 96 17.30 24.37 -3.69
CA GLY A 96 17.14 25.54 -4.56
C GLY A 96 15.89 25.53 -5.46
N ASP A 97 15.99 26.13 -6.65
CA ASP A 97 14.86 26.56 -7.50
C ASP A 97 13.98 25.49 -8.17
N VAL A 98 14.11 24.22 -7.87
CA VAL A 98 13.31 23.14 -8.51
C VAL A 98 11.98 22.93 -7.80
N LYS A 99 10.86 22.95 -8.55
CA LYS A 99 9.55 23.36 -8.02
C LYS A 99 8.42 22.38 -8.34
N ALA A 100 8.46 21.19 -7.77
CA ALA A 100 7.29 20.31 -7.69
C ALA A 100 6.52 20.57 -6.39
N SER A 101 5.20 20.56 -6.45
CA SER A 101 4.32 20.89 -5.34
C SER A 101 4.28 19.79 -4.28
N ILE A 102 4.35 20.20 -3.01
CA ILE A 102 3.94 19.38 -1.87
C ILE A 102 2.45 19.66 -1.63
N ILE A 103 1.62 18.67 -1.92
CA ILE A 103 0.16 18.77 -1.87
C ILE A 103 -0.33 19.18 -0.48
N GLY A 104 -1.39 19.98 -0.42
CA GLY A 104 -1.96 20.51 0.82
C GLY A 104 -1.17 21.65 1.45
N THR A 105 -0.15 22.18 0.74
CA THR A 105 0.74 23.22 1.27
C THR A 105 1.07 24.27 0.22
N GLY A 106 1.71 25.39 0.62
CA GLY A 106 2.34 26.34 -0.31
C GLY A 106 3.80 26.02 -0.64
N MET A 107 4.31 24.86 -0.19
CA MET A 107 5.71 24.48 -0.39
C MET A 107 5.96 23.80 -1.73
N LYS A 108 7.13 24.06 -2.28
CA LYS A 108 7.68 23.35 -3.44
C LYS A 108 9.06 22.81 -3.12
N ALA A 109 9.40 21.66 -3.72
CA ALA A 109 10.67 20.99 -3.53
C ALA A 109 11.20 20.42 -4.86
N HIS A 110 12.41 19.86 -4.85
CA HIS A 110 12.89 19.02 -5.94
C HIS A 110 11.93 17.83 -6.13
N THR A 111 11.74 17.35 -7.36
CA THR A 111 10.81 16.26 -7.71
C THR A 111 10.94 15.06 -6.78
N ARG A 112 12.18 14.64 -6.47
CA ARG A 112 12.46 13.55 -5.53
C ARG A 112 11.80 13.77 -4.17
N PHE A 113 12.01 14.92 -3.55
CA PHE A 113 11.53 15.19 -2.19
C PHE A 113 10.05 15.59 -2.15
N ALA A 114 9.52 16.17 -3.23
CA ALA A 114 8.07 16.32 -3.38
C ALA A 114 7.38 14.96 -3.50
N SER A 115 7.97 14.02 -4.25
CA SER A 115 7.48 12.64 -4.36
C SER A 115 7.49 11.92 -3.01
N PHE A 116 8.59 12.05 -2.24
CA PHE A 116 8.69 11.54 -0.89
C PHE A 116 7.59 12.08 0.02
N ALA A 117 7.46 13.42 0.09
CA ALA A 117 6.51 14.07 0.98
C ALA A 117 5.05 13.73 0.64
N ASN A 118 4.71 13.72 -0.66
CA ASN A 118 3.39 13.34 -1.13
C ASN A 118 3.10 11.86 -0.93
N GLY A 119 4.09 10.98 -1.13
CA GLY A 119 3.97 9.55 -0.86
C GLY A 119 3.73 9.25 0.62
N VAL A 120 4.52 9.86 1.53
CA VAL A 120 4.26 9.75 2.97
C VAL A 120 2.84 10.23 3.31
N SER A 121 2.37 11.33 2.70
CA SER A 121 1.04 11.86 2.94
C SER A 121 -0.06 10.92 2.44
N ILE A 122 0.06 10.35 1.23
CA ILE A 122 -0.91 9.39 0.68
C ILE A 122 -1.08 8.19 1.62
N HIS A 123 0.02 7.67 2.16
CA HIS A 123 0.01 6.46 3.01
C HIS A 123 -0.18 6.73 4.50
N ALA A 124 -0.22 8.00 4.92
CA ALA A 124 -0.26 8.42 6.32
C ALA A 124 -1.40 7.80 7.12
N ASP A 125 -2.54 7.64 6.49
CA ASP A 125 -3.76 7.14 7.13
C ASP A 125 -4.10 5.69 6.79
N ASP A 126 -3.21 4.98 6.08
CA ASP A 126 -3.45 3.60 5.62
C ASP A 126 -4.82 3.47 4.90
N TYR A 127 -5.14 4.48 4.10
CA TYR A 127 -6.45 4.65 3.46
C TYR A 127 -6.38 4.56 1.92
N ASP A 128 -5.16 4.39 1.38
CA ASP A 128 -4.86 4.26 -0.03
C ASP A 128 -5.21 2.88 -0.58
N ASP A 129 -5.27 2.81 -1.89
CA ASP A 129 -5.66 1.62 -2.62
C ASP A 129 -4.71 0.43 -2.41
N THR A 130 -5.21 -0.77 -2.71
CA THR A 130 -4.49 -2.02 -2.47
C THR A 130 -4.70 -2.97 -3.63
N GLN A 131 -3.62 -3.56 -4.15
CA GLN A 131 -3.70 -4.64 -5.13
C GLN A 131 -4.25 -5.91 -4.49
N LEU A 132 -5.04 -6.69 -5.26
CA LEU A 132 -5.63 -7.94 -4.82
C LEU A 132 -4.74 -9.15 -5.16
N ALA A 133 -4.81 -10.18 -4.32
CA ALA A 133 -4.31 -11.50 -4.65
C ALA A 133 -5.29 -12.22 -5.59
N GLY A 134 -4.76 -12.76 -6.68
CA GLY A 134 -5.56 -13.49 -7.69
C GLY A 134 -5.66 -15.01 -7.47
N ALA A 135 -5.10 -15.58 -6.39
CA ALA A 135 -5.02 -17.02 -6.15
C ALA A 135 -5.33 -17.37 -4.70
N LYS A 136 -5.82 -18.60 -4.45
CA LYS A 136 -6.23 -19.08 -3.11
C LYS A 136 -5.09 -19.19 -2.09
N ASP A 137 -3.87 -19.31 -2.55
CA ASP A 137 -2.64 -19.38 -1.76
C ASP A 137 -2.02 -18.00 -1.50
N ARG A 138 -2.59 -16.92 -2.04
CA ARG A 138 -2.09 -15.55 -1.91
C ARG A 138 -3.03 -14.72 -1.06
N ILE A 139 -2.46 -13.84 -0.22
CA ILE A 139 -3.22 -12.98 0.69
C ILE A 139 -3.92 -11.89 -0.11
N TYR A 140 -5.26 -11.89 -0.06
CA TYR A 140 -6.10 -10.90 -0.72
C TYR A 140 -5.82 -9.48 -0.19
N GLY A 141 -5.64 -8.53 -1.13
CA GLY A 141 -5.52 -7.12 -0.81
C GLY A 141 -4.23 -6.70 -0.12
N LEU A 142 -3.21 -7.55 -0.08
CA LEU A 142 -1.95 -7.30 0.63
C LEU A 142 -0.70 -7.40 -0.23
N LEU A 143 -0.82 -7.45 -1.57
CA LEU A 143 0.38 -7.52 -2.41
C LEU A 143 1.14 -6.20 -2.35
N THR A 144 0.48 -5.08 -2.68
CA THR A 144 1.08 -3.72 -2.61
C THR A 144 0.00 -2.64 -2.54
N HIS A 145 0.42 -1.41 -2.26
CA HIS A 145 -0.38 -0.19 -2.39
C HIS A 145 0.11 0.58 -3.63
N PRO A 146 -0.48 0.36 -4.81
CA PRO A 146 0.18 0.76 -6.06
C PRO A 146 0.19 2.26 -6.31
N SER A 147 -0.86 3.00 -5.89
CA SER A 147 -0.91 4.44 -6.17
C SER A 147 0.14 5.24 -5.44
N VAL A 148 0.53 4.83 -4.23
CA VAL A 148 1.46 5.63 -3.41
C VAL A 148 2.88 5.63 -3.96
N GLY A 149 3.35 4.53 -4.56
CA GLY A 149 4.66 4.48 -5.21
C GLY A 149 4.71 5.27 -6.53
N VAL A 150 3.60 5.29 -7.26
CA VAL A 150 3.54 5.71 -8.66
C VAL A 150 3.02 7.15 -8.86
N LEU A 151 1.93 7.52 -8.19
CA LEU A 151 1.28 8.82 -8.43
C LEU A 151 2.13 10.02 -8.04
N PRO A 152 2.81 10.06 -6.88
CA PRO A 152 3.61 11.22 -6.47
C PRO A 152 4.72 11.58 -7.45
N PRO A 153 5.60 10.66 -7.90
CA PRO A 153 6.65 10.99 -8.85
C PRO A 153 6.11 11.31 -10.25
N ALA A 154 5.07 10.59 -10.71
CA ALA A 154 4.43 10.90 -11.99
C ALA A 154 3.82 12.31 -11.99
N PHE A 155 3.11 12.68 -10.92
CA PHE A 155 2.52 14.00 -10.78
C PHE A 155 3.57 15.10 -10.69
N ALA A 156 4.63 14.93 -9.89
CA ALA A 156 5.71 15.90 -9.74
C ALA A 156 6.46 16.16 -11.06
N LEU A 157 6.74 15.10 -11.84
CA LEU A 157 7.38 15.23 -13.15
C LEU A 157 6.44 15.87 -14.19
N CYS A 158 5.15 15.52 -14.17
CA CYS A 158 4.17 16.13 -15.07
C CYS A 158 3.96 17.61 -14.76
N GLU A 159 3.89 18.01 -13.47
CA GLU A 159 3.82 19.43 -13.08
C GLU A 159 5.04 20.19 -13.58
N LEU A 160 6.25 19.69 -13.29
CA LEU A 160 7.49 20.38 -13.65
C LEU A 160 7.68 20.56 -15.16
N ALA A 161 7.29 19.54 -15.95
CA ALA A 161 7.47 19.51 -17.39
C ALA A 161 6.22 19.98 -18.17
N HIS A 162 5.21 20.52 -17.50
CA HIS A 162 3.95 20.98 -18.13
C HIS A 162 3.31 19.91 -19.03
N LYS A 163 3.33 18.66 -18.57
CA LYS A 163 2.76 17.53 -19.29
C LYS A 163 1.23 17.51 -19.23
N THR A 164 0.64 16.77 -20.16
CA THR A 164 -0.82 16.63 -20.26
C THR A 164 -1.36 15.61 -19.26
N GLY A 165 -2.68 15.62 -19.04
CA GLY A 165 -3.34 14.57 -18.27
C GLY A 165 -3.22 13.18 -18.90
N LYS A 166 -3.11 13.07 -20.24
CA LYS A 166 -2.81 11.79 -20.91
C LYS A 166 -1.41 11.27 -20.55
N ASP A 167 -0.41 12.15 -20.47
CA ASP A 167 0.94 11.76 -20.04
C ASP A 167 0.93 11.24 -18.60
N LEU A 168 0.19 11.92 -17.70
CA LEU A 168 0.03 11.47 -16.32
C LEU A 168 -0.67 10.10 -16.24
N MET A 169 -1.76 9.93 -17.00
CA MET A 169 -2.49 8.66 -17.04
C MET A 169 -1.61 7.54 -17.58
N LEU A 170 -0.89 7.75 -18.68
CA LEU A 170 0.03 6.77 -19.25
C LEU A 170 1.09 6.34 -18.23
N ALA A 171 1.78 7.32 -17.62
CA ALA A 171 2.81 7.03 -16.64
C ALA A 171 2.26 6.31 -15.40
N TYR A 172 1.10 6.72 -14.92
CA TYR A 172 0.42 6.10 -13.79
C TYR A 172 0.08 4.63 -14.08
N HIS A 173 -0.58 4.33 -15.20
CA HIS A 173 -0.96 2.95 -15.55
C HIS A 173 0.25 2.06 -15.78
N MET A 174 1.31 2.59 -16.41
CA MET A 174 2.57 1.88 -16.59
C MET A 174 3.23 1.51 -15.26
N GLY A 175 3.29 2.49 -14.35
CA GLY A 175 3.89 2.28 -13.03
C GLY A 175 3.12 1.24 -12.22
N VAL A 176 1.78 1.36 -12.16
CA VAL A 176 0.90 0.42 -11.45
C VAL A 176 1.04 -0.99 -12.04
N GLU A 177 1.04 -1.13 -13.36
CA GLU A 177 1.17 -2.44 -14.01
C GLU A 177 2.49 -3.12 -13.66
N VAL A 178 3.62 -2.39 -13.77
CA VAL A 178 4.95 -2.94 -13.47
C VAL A 178 5.08 -3.30 -11.99
N GLU A 179 4.67 -2.42 -11.08
CA GLU A 179 4.69 -2.69 -9.64
C GLU A 179 3.91 -3.94 -9.29
N CYS A 180 2.66 -4.00 -9.74
CA CYS A 180 1.75 -5.07 -9.39
C CYS A 180 2.19 -6.43 -9.94
N LYS A 181 2.69 -6.47 -11.19
CA LYS A 181 3.18 -7.73 -11.77
C LYS A 181 4.46 -8.23 -11.11
N ILE A 182 5.37 -7.34 -10.69
CA ILE A 182 6.54 -7.71 -9.88
C ILE A 182 6.09 -8.23 -8.50
N ALA A 183 5.11 -7.56 -7.86
CA ALA A 183 4.56 -8.00 -6.58
C ALA A 183 3.85 -9.36 -6.68
N GLU A 184 3.13 -9.62 -7.76
CA GLU A 184 2.53 -10.94 -8.03
C GLU A 184 3.61 -12.02 -8.18
N ALA A 185 4.66 -11.74 -8.95
CA ALA A 185 5.73 -12.70 -9.23
C ALA A 185 6.51 -13.12 -7.99
N ILE A 186 6.73 -12.20 -7.03
CA ILE A 186 7.53 -12.46 -5.82
C ILE A 186 6.71 -12.99 -4.63
N SER A 187 5.38 -12.87 -4.70
CA SER A 187 4.47 -13.28 -3.62
C SER A 187 4.15 -14.78 -3.66
N PRO A 188 3.72 -15.39 -2.53
CA PRO A 188 3.48 -14.77 -1.21
C PRO A 188 4.73 -14.66 -0.33
N ARG A 189 5.79 -15.42 -0.62
CA ARG A 189 6.95 -15.62 0.27
C ARG A 189 7.58 -14.31 0.73
N HIS A 190 7.78 -13.35 -0.16
CA HIS A 190 8.35 -12.04 0.15
C HIS A 190 7.59 -11.34 1.30
N TYR A 191 6.26 -11.30 1.20
CA TYR A 191 5.43 -10.72 2.25
C TYR A 191 5.46 -11.54 3.54
N ASP A 192 5.42 -12.87 3.46
CA ASP A 192 5.39 -13.76 4.61
C ASP A 192 6.71 -13.72 5.41
N GLU A 193 7.84 -13.53 4.75
CA GLU A 193 9.16 -13.33 5.37
C GLU A 193 9.32 -11.96 6.05
N GLY A 194 8.33 -11.08 5.94
CA GLY A 194 8.27 -9.83 6.70
C GLY A 194 8.57 -8.57 5.91
N PHE A 195 8.72 -8.64 4.60
CA PHE A 195 8.89 -7.47 3.76
C PHE A 195 7.59 -6.69 3.60
N HIS A 196 7.68 -5.38 3.46
CA HIS A 196 6.59 -4.49 3.07
C HIS A 196 6.65 -4.28 1.55
N THR A 197 5.87 -5.05 0.81
CA THR A 197 5.90 -5.09 -0.67
C THR A 197 5.75 -3.70 -1.32
N THR A 198 4.97 -2.80 -0.72
CA THR A 198 4.87 -1.40 -1.16
C THR A 198 6.21 -0.67 -1.13
N GLY A 199 7.03 -0.91 -0.10
CA GLY A 199 8.36 -0.31 0.01
C GLY A 199 9.35 -0.87 -1.00
N THR A 200 9.26 -2.16 -1.31
CA THR A 200 10.16 -2.86 -2.23
C THR A 200 9.68 -2.75 -3.68
N CYS A 201 8.54 -3.35 -4.02
CA CYS A 201 8.02 -3.37 -5.39
C CYS A 201 7.53 -2.00 -5.87
N GLY A 202 7.03 -1.13 -4.98
CA GLY A 202 6.61 0.24 -5.32
C GLY A 202 7.73 1.08 -5.92
N SER A 203 8.97 0.80 -5.57
CA SER A 203 10.15 1.45 -6.17
C SER A 203 10.25 1.17 -7.68
N PHE A 204 9.92 -0.05 -8.14
CA PHE A 204 9.89 -0.39 -9.56
C PHE A 204 8.76 0.32 -10.29
N GLY A 205 7.58 0.44 -9.66
CA GLY A 205 6.44 1.22 -10.21
C GLY A 205 6.80 2.69 -10.37
N SER A 206 7.44 3.28 -9.36
CA SER A 206 7.99 4.63 -9.40
C SER A 206 8.97 4.81 -10.58
N ALA A 207 9.93 3.90 -10.71
CA ALA A 207 10.92 3.96 -11.80
C ALA A 207 10.27 3.81 -13.19
N ALA A 208 9.28 2.93 -13.34
CA ALA A 208 8.57 2.73 -14.60
C ALA A 208 7.83 4.01 -15.03
N ALA A 209 7.09 4.64 -14.13
CA ALA A 209 6.40 5.90 -14.39
C ALA A 209 7.37 7.03 -14.75
N CYS A 210 8.46 7.19 -13.98
CA CYS A 210 9.47 8.20 -14.22
C CYS A 210 10.22 7.98 -15.56
N ALA A 211 10.62 6.74 -15.86
CA ALA A 211 11.30 6.38 -17.11
C ALA A 211 10.44 6.72 -18.33
N LYS A 212 9.14 6.43 -18.26
CA LYS A 212 8.18 6.78 -19.31
C LYS A 212 8.11 8.30 -19.54
N LEU A 213 7.97 9.08 -18.48
CA LEU A 213 7.86 10.56 -18.57
C LEU A 213 9.17 11.22 -19.03
N ARG A 214 10.31 10.68 -18.64
CA ARG A 214 11.63 11.17 -19.05
C ARG A 214 12.05 10.71 -20.44
N GLY A 215 11.32 9.75 -21.05
CA GLY A 215 11.62 9.24 -22.38
C GLY A 215 12.91 8.43 -22.45
N LEU A 216 13.23 7.64 -21.41
CA LEU A 216 14.42 6.79 -21.41
C LEU A 216 14.31 5.74 -22.53
N ASN A 217 15.45 5.34 -23.10
CA ASN A 217 15.52 4.18 -23.97
C ASN A 217 15.54 2.87 -23.16
N VAL A 218 15.47 1.71 -23.84
CA VAL A 218 15.40 0.40 -23.20
C VAL A 218 16.60 0.14 -22.27
N ALA A 219 17.82 0.43 -22.70
CA ALA A 219 19.03 0.21 -21.90
C ALA A 219 19.05 1.11 -20.65
N GLN A 220 18.72 2.39 -20.80
CA GLN A 220 18.60 3.31 -19.67
C GLN A 220 17.50 2.86 -18.70
N THR A 221 16.38 2.36 -19.22
CA THR A 221 15.29 1.83 -18.37
C THR A 221 15.74 0.59 -17.61
N GLN A 222 16.49 -0.34 -18.22
CA GLN A 222 17.10 -1.48 -17.51
C GLN A 222 18.02 -1.00 -16.38
N TYR A 223 18.86 0.01 -16.63
CA TYR A 223 19.74 0.55 -15.59
C TYR A 223 18.95 1.23 -14.47
N ALA A 224 17.87 1.97 -14.78
CA ALA A 224 16.98 2.52 -13.76
C ALA A 224 16.34 1.42 -12.89
N LEU A 225 15.88 0.32 -13.51
CA LEU A 225 15.36 -0.85 -12.77
C LEU A 225 16.46 -1.48 -11.90
N GLY A 226 17.70 -1.52 -12.38
CA GLY A 226 18.85 -2.02 -11.62
C GLY A 226 19.22 -1.15 -10.42
N VAL A 227 19.14 0.18 -10.55
CA VAL A 227 19.37 1.11 -9.43
C VAL A 227 18.27 0.97 -8.39
N VAL A 228 17.01 1.02 -8.80
CA VAL A 228 15.85 1.01 -7.88
C VAL A 228 15.73 -0.30 -7.12
N ALA A 229 16.17 -1.43 -7.67
CA ALA A 229 16.25 -2.71 -6.97
C ALA A 229 17.16 -2.67 -5.73
N THR A 230 18.14 -1.77 -5.71
CA THR A 230 19.07 -1.59 -4.58
C THR A 230 18.49 -0.68 -3.49
N GLU A 231 17.52 0.17 -3.84
CA GLU A 231 16.93 1.15 -2.94
C GLU A 231 15.62 0.68 -2.30
N GLY A 232 14.95 -0.31 -2.91
CA GLY A 232 13.70 -0.87 -2.38
C GLY A 232 13.91 -1.48 -1.00
N GLY A 233 13.04 -1.15 -0.05
CA GLY A 233 13.13 -1.69 1.30
C GLY A 233 11.89 -1.40 2.13
N GLY A 234 11.72 -2.19 3.19
CA GLY A 234 10.62 -2.01 4.12
C GLY A 234 10.26 -3.29 4.87
N PHE A 235 9.85 -3.14 6.13
CA PHE A 235 9.51 -4.28 6.98
C PHE A 235 8.15 -4.11 7.64
N ARG A 236 7.36 -5.18 7.65
CA ARG A 236 6.03 -5.25 8.25
C ARG A 236 6.01 -4.99 9.75
N ASN A 237 7.12 -5.25 10.45
CA ASN A 237 7.21 -4.95 11.88
C ASN A 237 7.05 -3.46 12.21
N ASN A 238 7.14 -2.59 11.22
CA ASN A 238 6.84 -1.16 11.36
C ASN A 238 5.35 -0.80 11.19
N PHE A 239 4.48 -1.77 10.97
CA PHE A 239 3.04 -1.50 10.85
C PHE A 239 2.50 -0.95 12.18
N GLY A 240 1.70 0.11 12.10
CA GLY A 240 1.24 0.86 13.28
C GLY A 240 2.23 1.92 13.79
N SER A 241 3.30 2.20 13.05
CA SER A 241 4.24 3.30 13.31
C SER A 241 4.32 4.27 12.12
N MET A 242 4.92 5.45 12.32
CA MET A 242 5.17 6.43 11.24
C MET A 242 6.12 5.88 10.16
N THR A 243 6.86 4.81 10.46
CA THR A 243 7.82 4.22 9.51
C THR A 243 7.10 3.45 8.39
N LYS A 244 5.87 2.98 8.56
CA LYS A 244 5.11 2.36 7.46
C LYS A 244 4.87 3.38 6.32
N PRO A 245 4.29 4.57 6.55
CA PRO A 245 4.19 5.62 5.52
C PRO A 245 5.54 6.12 4.99
N PHE A 246 6.58 6.15 5.82
CA PHE A 246 7.93 6.45 5.34
C PHE A 246 8.37 5.48 4.25
N GLN A 247 8.18 4.16 4.43
CA GLN A 247 8.58 3.14 3.44
C GLN A 247 7.90 3.37 2.09
N ALA A 248 6.62 3.72 2.09
CA ALA A 248 5.86 4.02 0.87
C ALA A 248 6.32 5.33 0.20
N GLY A 249 6.56 6.38 0.98
CA GLY A 249 7.11 7.64 0.47
C GLY A 249 8.53 7.47 -0.09
N HIS A 250 9.34 6.62 0.55
CA HIS A 250 10.67 6.28 0.07
C HIS A 250 10.61 5.54 -1.27
N ALA A 251 9.70 4.57 -1.43
CA ALA A 251 9.47 3.93 -2.72
C ALA A 251 9.10 4.95 -3.82
N ALA A 252 8.28 5.94 -3.50
CA ALA A 252 7.90 7.00 -4.45
C ALA A 252 9.09 7.88 -4.90
N GLU A 253 10.05 8.17 -4.01
CA GLU A 253 11.23 8.97 -4.37
C GLU A 253 12.30 8.19 -5.15
N ASN A 254 12.43 6.89 -4.89
CA ASN A 254 13.49 6.03 -5.45
C ASN A 254 13.50 6.04 -6.98
N GLY A 255 12.32 5.97 -7.60
CA GLY A 255 12.22 6.01 -9.06
C GLY A 255 12.71 7.31 -9.68
N THR A 256 12.52 8.45 -9.01
CA THR A 256 13.05 9.74 -9.53
C THR A 256 14.56 9.76 -9.50
N LEU A 257 15.19 9.28 -8.43
CA LEU A 257 16.65 9.18 -8.31
C LEU A 257 17.22 8.23 -9.35
N ALA A 258 16.68 7.01 -9.43
CA ALA A 258 17.17 5.96 -10.33
C ALA A 258 17.11 6.42 -11.81
N VAL A 259 16.00 7.05 -12.21
CA VAL A 259 15.79 7.52 -13.58
C VAL A 259 16.68 8.74 -13.91
N ASP A 260 16.85 9.67 -12.99
CA ASP A 260 17.74 10.81 -13.19
C ASP A 260 19.21 10.34 -13.34
N LEU A 261 19.66 9.37 -12.54
CA LEU A 261 20.99 8.76 -12.67
C LEU A 261 21.17 8.04 -14.02
N ALA A 262 20.19 7.20 -14.42
CA ALA A 262 20.24 6.48 -15.69
C ALA A 262 20.24 7.44 -16.89
N ALA A 263 19.51 8.54 -16.83
CA ALA A 263 19.50 9.60 -17.85
C ALA A 263 20.88 10.27 -17.98
N LEU A 264 21.64 10.37 -16.90
CA LEU A 264 23.01 10.90 -16.88
C LEU A 264 24.07 9.89 -17.33
N GLY A 265 23.68 8.63 -17.63
CA GLY A 265 24.60 7.58 -18.08
C GLY A 265 25.10 6.66 -16.97
N TRP A 266 24.49 6.69 -15.79
CA TRP A 266 24.79 5.72 -14.73
C TRP A 266 24.37 4.32 -15.16
N THR A 267 25.24 3.34 -14.94
CA THR A 267 25.03 1.95 -15.34
C THR A 267 24.68 1.07 -14.13
N ALA A 268 23.89 0.04 -14.37
CA ALA A 268 23.56 -1.01 -13.40
C ALA A 268 23.50 -2.37 -14.11
N SER A 269 23.14 -3.44 -13.37
CA SER A 269 22.86 -4.74 -13.97
C SER A 269 21.67 -4.64 -14.93
N ASP A 270 21.81 -5.16 -16.15
CA ASP A 270 20.77 -5.16 -17.17
C ASP A 270 19.77 -6.33 -17.06
N ASN A 271 20.01 -7.24 -16.09
CA ASN A 271 19.18 -8.42 -15.80
C ASN A 271 18.84 -8.53 -14.30
N ILE A 272 18.67 -7.40 -13.62
CA ILE A 272 18.55 -7.32 -12.15
C ILE A 272 17.37 -8.12 -11.57
N LEU A 273 16.28 -8.28 -12.32
CA LEU A 273 15.11 -9.01 -11.84
C LEU A 273 15.39 -10.51 -11.77
N GLU A 274 15.88 -11.10 -12.88
CA GLU A 274 16.02 -12.54 -13.08
C GLU A 274 17.40 -13.11 -12.80
N ALA A 275 18.38 -12.28 -12.47
CA ALA A 275 19.74 -12.75 -12.19
C ALA A 275 19.79 -13.64 -10.92
N PRO A 276 20.69 -14.66 -10.85
CA PRO A 276 20.84 -15.51 -9.66
C PRO A 276 21.24 -14.76 -8.38
N LEU A 277 21.78 -13.54 -8.49
CA LEU A 277 22.08 -12.62 -7.40
C LEU A 277 21.27 -11.33 -7.51
N GLY A 278 20.14 -11.38 -8.23
CA GLY A 278 19.25 -10.27 -8.46
C GLY A 278 18.09 -10.20 -7.47
N PHE A 279 17.16 -9.30 -7.76
CA PHE A 279 16.08 -8.93 -6.86
C PHE A 279 15.19 -10.13 -6.45
N PHE A 280 14.69 -10.91 -7.41
CA PHE A 280 13.80 -12.03 -7.10
C PHE A 280 14.47 -13.14 -6.27
N GLN A 281 15.75 -13.36 -6.46
CA GLN A 281 16.47 -14.32 -5.62
C GLN A 281 16.74 -13.77 -4.24
N ALA A 282 17.20 -12.52 -4.15
CA ALA A 282 17.61 -11.91 -2.87
C ALA A 282 16.40 -11.66 -1.97
N GLU A 283 15.32 -11.09 -2.53
CA GLU A 283 14.15 -10.61 -1.79
C GLU A 283 13.00 -11.63 -1.74
N GLY A 284 12.99 -12.64 -2.64
CA GLY A 284 11.92 -13.64 -2.73
C GLY A 284 12.38 -15.10 -2.64
N GLY A 285 13.68 -15.34 -2.77
CA GLY A 285 14.22 -16.70 -2.88
C GLY A 285 13.70 -17.47 -4.10
N GLY A 286 13.21 -16.75 -5.10
CA GLY A 286 12.57 -17.22 -6.32
C GLY A 286 11.43 -16.32 -6.76
N PHE A 287 10.80 -16.64 -7.87
CA PHE A 287 9.66 -15.90 -8.41
C PHE A 287 8.83 -16.76 -9.36
N ASP A 288 7.61 -16.30 -9.67
CA ASP A 288 6.74 -16.89 -10.69
C ASP A 288 6.89 -16.09 -12.01
N PRO A 289 7.62 -16.59 -13.01
CA PRO A 289 7.79 -15.90 -14.29
C PRO A 289 6.48 -15.73 -15.06
N ASP A 290 5.50 -16.63 -14.88
CA ASP A 290 4.20 -16.59 -15.54
C ASP A 290 3.31 -15.43 -15.07
N ALA A 291 3.65 -14.80 -13.95
CA ALA A 291 3.00 -13.58 -13.49
C ALA A 291 3.38 -12.35 -14.35
N ILE A 292 4.52 -12.39 -15.06
CA ILE A 292 5.03 -11.25 -15.86
C ILE A 292 5.08 -11.58 -17.35
N VAL A 293 5.68 -12.72 -17.73
CA VAL A 293 5.93 -13.05 -19.14
C VAL A 293 4.61 -13.30 -19.86
N GLY A 294 4.34 -12.49 -20.90
CA GLY A 294 3.09 -12.54 -21.64
C GLY A 294 1.87 -12.00 -20.90
N ARG A 295 2.06 -11.42 -19.70
CA ARG A 295 0.97 -10.93 -18.84
C ARG A 295 0.93 -9.41 -18.66
N LEU A 296 1.99 -8.68 -18.99
CA LEU A 296 1.95 -7.22 -18.96
C LEU A 296 0.84 -6.71 -19.90
N SER A 297 -0.10 -5.95 -19.34
CA SER A 297 -1.35 -5.48 -19.98
C SER A 297 -2.31 -6.58 -20.49
N LYS A 298 -2.19 -7.83 -20.04
CA LYS A 298 -3.00 -8.96 -20.56
C LYS A 298 -3.50 -9.89 -19.43
N PRO A 299 -4.55 -9.52 -18.71
CA PRO A 299 -5.17 -8.18 -18.64
C PRO A 299 -4.32 -7.16 -17.88
N TRP A 300 -4.67 -5.88 -18.00
CA TRP A 300 -4.12 -4.85 -17.11
C TRP A 300 -4.48 -5.16 -15.67
N THR A 301 -3.56 -4.92 -14.73
CA THR A 301 -3.80 -5.19 -13.30
C THR A 301 -5.00 -4.44 -12.74
N LEU A 302 -5.24 -3.20 -13.18
CA LEU A 302 -6.43 -2.43 -12.77
C LEU A 302 -7.74 -3.10 -13.20
N GLU A 303 -7.76 -3.84 -14.31
CA GLU A 303 -8.90 -4.62 -14.78
C GLU A 303 -9.01 -5.94 -14.02
N SER A 304 -7.90 -6.70 -13.96
CA SER A 304 -7.85 -8.01 -13.28
C SER A 304 -6.42 -8.34 -12.83
N PRO A 305 -6.26 -8.72 -11.56
CA PRO A 305 -7.28 -9.00 -10.54
C PRO A 305 -7.99 -7.76 -9.99
N GLY A 306 -7.51 -6.55 -10.34
CA GLY A 306 -8.05 -5.29 -9.91
C GLY A 306 -7.37 -4.72 -8.66
N VAL A 307 -7.78 -3.51 -8.30
CA VAL A 307 -7.29 -2.76 -7.15
C VAL A 307 -8.48 -2.35 -6.29
N SER A 308 -8.36 -2.51 -4.98
CA SER A 308 -9.38 -2.08 -4.01
C SER A 308 -9.12 -0.64 -3.57
N ILE A 309 -10.13 0.23 -3.65
CA ILE A 309 -10.14 1.55 -3.00
C ILE A 309 -10.75 1.37 -1.60
N LYS A 310 -9.98 1.67 -0.56
CA LYS A 310 -10.41 1.44 0.83
C LYS A 310 -11.58 2.33 1.25
N PRO A 311 -12.62 1.77 1.88
CA PRO A 311 -13.73 2.55 2.45
C PRO A 311 -13.42 3.16 3.82
N HIS A 312 -12.41 2.65 4.52
CA HIS A 312 -12.01 3.07 5.87
C HIS A 312 -10.49 3.23 5.98
N PRO A 313 -9.98 4.16 6.82
CA PRO A 313 -8.54 4.39 7.00
C PRO A 313 -7.93 3.33 7.95
N SER A 314 -7.95 2.07 7.53
CA SER A 314 -7.47 0.91 8.30
C SER A 314 -6.93 -0.19 7.38
N GLY A 315 -6.28 -1.20 7.96
CA GLY A 315 -5.80 -2.35 7.21
C GLY A 315 -6.90 -3.03 6.40
N SER A 316 -6.66 -3.28 5.11
CA SER A 316 -7.67 -3.82 4.18
C SER A 316 -8.38 -5.06 4.68
N LEU A 317 -7.67 -5.90 5.45
CA LEU A 317 -8.21 -7.14 6.00
C LEU A 317 -9.32 -6.93 7.04
N SER A 318 -9.50 -5.71 7.57
CA SER A 318 -10.62 -5.40 8.48
C SER A 318 -11.92 -5.08 7.74
N HIS A 319 -11.86 -4.67 6.48
CA HIS A 319 -12.99 -4.03 5.79
C HIS A 319 -14.19 -4.94 5.54
N PRO A 320 -14.08 -6.24 5.20
CA PRO A 320 -15.26 -7.09 5.09
C PRO A 320 -16.01 -7.22 6.41
N ALA A 321 -15.29 -7.43 7.53
CA ALA A 321 -15.89 -7.46 8.86
C ALA A 321 -16.53 -6.13 9.25
N MET A 322 -15.89 -5.01 8.92
CA MET A 322 -16.43 -3.65 9.15
C MET A 322 -17.71 -3.40 8.35
N GLY A 323 -17.73 -3.78 7.08
CA GLY A 323 -18.91 -3.66 6.23
C GLY A 323 -20.08 -4.49 6.75
N GLU A 324 -19.82 -5.72 7.15
CA GLU A 324 -20.84 -6.62 7.71
C GLU A 324 -21.33 -6.14 9.08
N MET A 325 -20.44 -5.61 9.92
CA MET A 325 -20.80 -4.98 11.19
C MET A 325 -21.78 -3.81 10.96
N LEU A 326 -21.47 -2.91 10.02
CA LEU A 326 -22.33 -1.77 9.70
C LEU A 326 -23.69 -2.23 9.18
N ARG A 327 -23.75 -3.25 8.31
CA ARG A 327 -24.99 -3.82 7.82
C ARG A 327 -25.86 -4.32 8.98
N LEU A 328 -25.29 -5.14 9.88
CA LEU A 328 -26.04 -5.66 11.03
C LEU A 328 -26.51 -4.55 11.97
N ILE A 329 -25.67 -3.53 12.23
CA ILE A 329 -26.03 -2.38 13.05
C ILE A 329 -27.24 -1.64 12.46
N HIS A 330 -27.24 -1.36 11.15
CA HIS A 330 -28.29 -0.60 10.49
C HIS A 330 -29.60 -1.39 10.38
N GLU A 331 -29.52 -2.66 9.99
CA GLU A 331 -30.70 -3.52 9.83
C GLU A 331 -31.43 -3.80 11.13
N ASN A 332 -30.70 -3.85 12.25
CA ASN A 332 -31.28 -4.19 13.57
C ASN A 332 -31.27 -3.01 14.54
N ASP A 333 -30.84 -1.82 14.13
CA ASP A 333 -30.72 -0.61 14.96
C ASP A 333 -29.99 -0.87 16.30
N ILE A 334 -28.90 -1.66 16.27
CA ILE A 334 -28.17 -2.10 17.46
C ILE A 334 -27.64 -0.88 18.24
N LYS A 335 -27.94 -0.85 19.55
CA LYS A 335 -27.39 0.17 20.45
C LYS A 335 -26.16 -0.40 21.19
N PRO A 336 -25.09 0.38 21.40
CA PRO A 336 -23.86 -0.10 22.07
C PRO A 336 -24.12 -0.73 23.43
N GLY A 337 -25.07 -0.15 24.21
CA GLY A 337 -25.44 -0.65 25.54
C GLY A 337 -26.07 -2.04 25.57
N GLU A 338 -26.64 -2.49 24.44
CA GLU A 338 -27.28 -3.80 24.31
C GLU A 338 -26.30 -4.93 24.00
N VAL A 339 -25.08 -4.59 23.53
CA VAL A 339 -24.09 -5.58 23.15
C VAL A 339 -23.40 -6.16 24.38
N GLU A 340 -23.46 -7.48 24.51
CA GLU A 340 -22.73 -8.26 25.52
C GLU A 340 -21.30 -8.53 25.04
N LYS A 341 -21.17 -9.18 23.88
CA LYS A 341 -19.89 -9.47 23.22
C LYS A 341 -20.04 -9.56 21.71
N VAL A 342 -18.91 -9.50 21.02
CA VAL A 342 -18.75 -9.73 19.59
C VAL A 342 -17.71 -10.82 19.37
N ASP A 343 -18.07 -11.88 18.65
CA ASP A 343 -17.13 -12.89 18.19
C ASP A 343 -16.88 -12.69 16.67
N LEU A 344 -15.61 -12.57 16.27
CA LEU A 344 -15.19 -12.50 14.88
C LEU A 344 -14.18 -13.60 14.60
N GLY A 345 -14.60 -14.57 13.80
CA GLY A 345 -13.76 -15.62 13.24
C GLY A 345 -13.18 -15.20 11.89
N ALA A 346 -11.89 -15.40 11.69
CA ALA A 346 -11.17 -15.07 10.47
C ALA A 346 -10.02 -16.06 10.21
N ASN A 347 -9.25 -15.88 9.12
CA ASN A 347 -8.06 -16.69 8.86
C ASN A 347 -6.82 -16.15 9.60
N HIS A 348 -5.76 -16.97 9.67
CA HIS A 348 -4.51 -16.62 10.36
C HIS A 348 -3.82 -15.37 9.78
N ALA A 349 -3.93 -15.13 8.46
CA ALA A 349 -3.31 -13.97 7.82
C ALA A 349 -3.95 -12.65 8.28
N MET A 350 -5.25 -12.65 8.54
CA MET A 350 -5.95 -11.49 9.11
C MET A 350 -5.45 -11.18 10.53
N LEU A 351 -5.28 -12.21 11.37
CA LEU A 351 -4.81 -12.04 12.74
C LEU A 351 -3.35 -11.55 12.79
N THR A 352 -2.47 -12.10 11.96
CA THR A 352 -1.06 -11.71 11.94
C THR A 352 -0.80 -10.33 11.32
N SER A 353 -1.74 -9.80 10.56
CA SER A 353 -1.65 -8.47 9.96
C SER A 353 -2.32 -7.38 10.81
N LEU A 354 -3.44 -7.71 11.49
CA LEU A 354 -4.15 -6.82 12.41
C LEU A 354 -3.67 -7.06 13.85
N LEU A 355 -2.42 -6.79 14.10
CA LEU A 355 -1.63 -7.28 15.21
C LEU A 355 -1.81 -6.50 16.54
N HIS A 356 -2.55 -5.38 16.54
CA HIS A 356 -2.73 -4.53 17.71
C HIS A 356 -4.06 -4.80 18.42
N HIS A 357 -4.07 -5.70 19.41
CA HIS A 357 -5.29 -6.08 20.13
C HIS A 357 -5.77 -5.05 21.18
N ARG A 358 -4.89 -4.16 21.63
CA ARG A 358 -5.18 -3.10 22.62
C ARG A 358 -4.50 -1.80 22.19
N PRO A 359 -4.98 -1.15 21.12
CA PRO A 359 -4.36 0.05 20.59
C PRO A 359 -4.49 1.23 21.56
N THR A 360 -3.46 2.05 21.59
CA THR A 360 -3.40 3.30 22.38
C THR A 360 -3.18 4.54 21.53
N THR A 361 -2.96 4.34 20.22
CA THR A 361 -2.81 5.40 19.22
C THR A 361 -3.67 5.14 18.01
N GLY A 362 -3.98 6.18 17.24
CA GLY A 362 -4.69 6.07 15.97
C GLY A 362 -3.97 5.14 15.00
N LEU A 363 -2.65 5.24 14.89
CA LEU A 363 -1.84 4.38 14.03
C LEU A 363 -1.98 2.88 14.39
N GLN A 364 -1.99 2.55 15.67
CA GLN A 364 -2.25 1.18 16.13
C GLN A 364 -3.69 0.76 15.87
N GLY A 365 -4.66 1.67 16.07
CA GLY A 365 -6.09 1.44 15.83
C GLY A 365 -6.38 0.99 14.40
N LYS A 366 -5.63 1.50 13.41
CA LYS A 366 -5.74 1.11 12.00
C LYS A 366 -5.42 -0.38 11.74
N PHE A 367 -4.68 -1.02 12.64
CA PHE A 367 -4.30 -2.43 12.61
C PHE A 367 -4.85 -3.21 13.80
N SER A 368 -6.04 -2.83 14.29
CA SER A 368 -6.77 -3.49 15.38
C SER A 368 -8.19 -3.82 14.94
N MET A 369 -8.48 -5.09 14.76
CA MET A 369 -9.85 -5.53 14.43
C MET A 369 -10.81 -5.20 15.55
N GLU A 370 -10.40 -5.39 16.79
CA GLU A 370 -11.23 -5.10 17.96
C GLU A 370 -11.62 -3.62 18.03
N TYR A 371 -10.66 -2.73 17.72
CA TYR A 371 -10.94 -1.30 17.64
C TYR A 371 -11.91 -0.97 16.49
N CYS A 372 -11.64 -1.50 15.28
CA CYS A 372 -12.45 -1.25 14.10
C CYS A 372 -13.92 -1.60 14.32
N LEU A 373 -14.19 -2.76 14.94
CA LEU A 373 -15.57 -3.17 15.23
C LEU A 373 -16.17 -2.37 16.38
N SER A 374 -15.39 -2.02 17.40
CA SER A 374 -15.84 -1.23 18.54
C SER A 374 -16.26 0.18 18.14
N ILE A 375 -15.47 0.86 17.32
CA ILE A 375 -15.78 2.23 16.89
C ILE A 375 -17.04 2.30 16.02
N LEU A 376 -17.27 1.28 15.18
CA LEU A 376 -18.49 1.16 14.40
C LEU A 376 -19.73 0.95 15.26
N LEU A 377 -19.63 0.16 16.33
CA LEU A 377 -20.74 -0.02 17.29
C LEU A 377 -21.09 1.29 18.01
N LEU A 378 -20.07 2.09 18.36
CA LEU A 378 -20.25 3.32 19.13
C LEU A 378 -20.68 4.49 18.26
N ASP A 379 -20.00 4.72 17.14
CA ASP A 379 -20.13 5.93 16.33
C ASP A 379 -20.87 5.69 15.00
N ARG A 380 -21.12 4.43 14.61
CA ARG A 380 -21.73 3.99 13.34
C ARG A 380 -20.97 4.48 12.11
N ARG A 381 -19.72 4.88 12.27
CA ARG A 381 -18.81 5.34 11.24
C ARG A 381 -17.36 5.07 11.67
N ALA A 382 -16.47 5.01 10.69
CA ALA A 382 -15.03 4.85 10.91
C ALA A 382 -14.28 5.57 9.78
N GLY A 383 -14.15 6.88 9.90
CA GLY A 383 -13.42 7.77 9.01
C GLY A 383 -12.15 8.32 9.67
N LEU A 384 -11.54 9.35 9.06
CA LEU A 384 -10.27 9.93 9.52
C LEU A 384 -10.31 10.44 10.97
N ILE A 385 -11.45 10.98 11.41
CA ILE A 385 -11.62 11.51 12.78
C ILE A 385 -11.62 10.35 13.79
N GLU A 386 -12.28 9.27 13.49
CA GLU A 386 -12.39 8.11 14.36
C GLU A 386 -11.03 7.43 14.56
N PHE A 387 -10.09 7.55 13.63
CA PHE A 387 -8.72 7.00 13.77
C PHE A 387 -7.70 8.01 14.32
N GLN A 388 -8.15 9.05 15.02
CA GLN A 388 -7.25 9.92 15.81
C GLN A 388 -7.00 9.34 17.21
N ASP A 389 -5.86 9.66 17.80
CA ASP A 389 -5.46 9.21 19.16
C ASP A 389 -6.54 9.46 20.20
N ALA A 390 -7.18 10.63 20.15
CA ALA A 390 -8.25 11.01 21.07
C ALA A 390 -9.44 10.04 20.99
N SER A 391 -9.84 9.61 19.78
CA SER A 391 -10.92 8.65 19.58
C SER A 391 -10.56 7.27 20.10
N VAL A 392 -9.33 6.80 19.81
CA VAL A 392 -8.85 5.50 20.29
C VAL A 392 -8.81 5.44 21.82
N ARG A 393 -8.41 6.54 22.49
CA ARG A 393 -8.28 6.62 23.95
C ARG A 393 -9.59 6.87 24.70
N ARG A 394 -10.70 7.01 24.02
CA ARG A 394 -12.03 7.16 24.67
C ARG A 394 -12.29 5.98 25.59
N ALA A 395 -12.78 6.26 26.80
CA ALA A 395 -13.04 5.22 27.82
C ALA A 395 -14.10 4.20 27.37
N ASP A 396 -15.16 4.65 26.69
CA ASP A 396 -16.21 3.78 26.13
C ASP A 396 -15.67 2.87 25.02
N VAL A 397 -14.76 3.37 24.20
CA VAL A 397 -14.07 2.59 23.16
C VAL A 397 -13.20 1.51 23.80
N GLN A 398 -12.35 1.86 24.76
CA GLN A 398 -11.47 0.93 25.45
C GLN A 398 -12.24 -0.17 26.21
N GLU A 399 -13.44 0.13 26.72
CA GLU A 399 -14.32 -0.88 27.33
C GLU A 399 -14.99 -1.75 26.26
N MET A 400 -15.38 -1.21 25.11
CA MET A 400 -16.00 -1.99 24.03
C MET A 400 -14.99 -2.97 23.39
N ILE A 401 -13.73 -2.57 23.21
CA ILE A 401 -12.64 -3.41 22.71
C ILE A 401 -12.53 -4.72 23.52
N LYS A 402 -12.74 -4.69 24.84
CA LYS A 402 -12.67 -5.86 25.71
C LYS A 402 -13.78 -6.91 25.40
N ARG A 403 -14.85 -6.49 24.76
CA ARG A 403 -15.98 -7.36 24.39
C ARG A 403 -15.83 -7.99 23.01
N VAL A 404 -14.82 -7.60 22.24
CA VAL A 404 -14.55 -8.17 20.92
C VAL A 404 -13.52 -9.29 21.05
N ASN A 405 -13.92 -10.49 20.61
CA ASN A 405 -13.08 -11.68 20.53
C ASN A 405 -12.74 -11.95 19.06
N PHE A 406 -11.49 -11.74 18.69
CA PHE A 406 -10.96 -11.96 17.34
C PHE A 406 -10.11 -13.22 17.34
N TYR A 407 -10.49 -14.24 16.56
CA TYR A 407 -9.89 -15.58 16.62
C TYR A 407 -9.80 -16.24 15.24
N ILE A 408 -8.96 -17.29 15.15
CA ILE A 408 -8.88 -18.13 13.94
C ILE A 408 -10.09 -19.06 13.92
N ASP A 409 -10.92 -18.92 12.88
CA ASP A 409 -12.08 -19.80 12.63
C ASP A 409 -11.73 -20.82 11.55
N PRO A 410 -11.96 -22.14 11.79
CA PRO A 410 -11.62 -23.18 10.82
C PRO A 410 -12.34 -23.04 9.48
N GLU A 411 -13.56 -22.49 9.46
CA GLU A 411 -14.28 -22.25 8.21
C GLU A 411 -13.64 -21.11 7.42
N ALA A 412 -13.27 -20.03 8.10
CA ALA A 412 -12.57 -18.90 7.47
C ALA A 412 -11.17 -19.30 6.99
N GLU A 413 -10.44 -20.12 7.76
CA GLU A 413 -9.13 -20.65 7.38
C GLU A 413 -9.23 -21.52 6.13
N ASN A 414 -10.20 -22.45 6.07
CA ASN A 414 -10.40 -23.35 4.93
C ASN A 414 -10.95 -22.63 3.68
N ALA A 415 -11.51 -21.43 3.81
CA ALA A 415 -11.98 -20.65 2.67
C ALA A 415 -10.84 -20.18 1.76
N GLY A 416 -9.60 -20.13 2.28
CA GLY A 416 -8.40 -19.69 1.55
C GLY A 416 -8.02 -18.23 1.81
N LEU A 417 -6.89 -17.81 1.25
CA LEU A 417 -6.30 -16.49 1.47
C LEU A 417 -6.69 -15.46 0.40
N ASP A 418 -7.30 -15.90 -0.71
CA ASP A 418 -7.87 -15.06 -1.77
C ASP A 418 -9.13 -14.30 -1.34
N LYS A 419 -9.61 -14.59 -0.12
CA LYS A 419 -10.77 -13.97 0.50
C LYS A 419 -10.45 -13.53 1.91
N MET A 420 -11.06 -12.43 2.33
CA MET A 420 -11.00 -11.97 3.73
C MET A 420 -12.23 -12.46 4.49
N THR A 421 -12.45 -13.78 4.50
CA THR A 421 -13.63 -14.39 5.11
C THR A 421 -13.73 -13.98 6.58
N SER A 422 -14.83 -13.33 6.90
CA SER A 422 -15.15 -12.78 8.23
C SER A 422 -16.48 -13.36 8.70
N ILE A 423 -16.47 -14.11 9.80
CA ILE A 423 -17.65 -14.75 10.40
C ILE A 423 -17.97 -13.99 11.68
N LEU A 424 -18.97 -13.11 11.61
CA LEU A 424 -19.32 -12.18 12.67
C LEU A 424 -20.54 -12.68 13.45
N ARG A 425 -20.46 -12.63 14.80
CA ARG A 425 -21.58 -12.90 15.71
C ARG A 425 -21.64 -11.80 16.78
N ILE A 426 -22.77 -11.09 16.84
CA ILE A 426 -23.03 -10.06 17.86
C ILE A 426 -24.03 -10.64 18.86
N HIS A 427 -23.57 -10.84 20.08
CA HIS A 427 -24.39 -11.32 21.18
C HIS A 427 -24.99 -10.14 21.94
N LEU A 428 -26.33 -10.11 22.03
CA LEU A 428 -27.04 -9.07 22.75
C LEU A 428 -27.39 -9.57 24.17
N LYS A 429 -27.44 -8.66 25.14
CA LYS A 429 -27.76 -8.95 26.54
C LYS A 429 -29.13 -9.61 26.75
N ASN A 430 -30.04 -9.50 25.80
CA ASN A 430 -31.34 -10.18 25.82
C ASN A 430 -31.28 -11.63 25.31
N GLY A 431 -30.09 -12.16 25.02
CA GLY A 431 -29.85 -13.50 24.52
C GLY A 431 -29.96 -13.65 22.98
N LYS A 432 -30.38 -12.63 22.24
CA LYS A 432 -30.42 -12.68 20.77
C LYS A 432 -28.98 -12.66 20.23
N VAL A 433 -28.69 -13.50 19.21
CA VAL A 433 -27.43 -13.50 18.46
C VAL A 433 -27.71 -13.10 17.03
N LEU A 434 -27.04 -12.06 16.58
CA LEU A 434 -27.05 -11.61 15.18
C LEU A 434 -25.79 -12.13 14.50
N SER A 435 -25.94 -12.80 13.37
CA SER A 435 -24.81 -13.40 12.64
C SER A 435 -24.73 -12.86 11.24
N GLY A 436 -23.51 -12.74 10.75
CA GLY A 436 -23.22 -12.34 9.39
C GLY A 436 -21.92 -12.93 8.87
N ARG A 437 -21.78 -12.93 7.55
CA ARG A 437 -20.59 -13.40 6.85
C ARG A 437 -20.26 -12.45 5.69
N ALA A 438 -19.01 -12.10 5.58
CA ALA A 438 -18.50 -11.31 4.44
C ALA A 438 -17.17 -11.89 3.95
N GLU A 439 -16.88 -11.71 2.67
CA GLU A 439 -15.61 -12.11 2.03
C GLU A 439 -14.94 -10.92 1.35
N PHE A 440 -15.74 -9.94 0.90
CA PHE A 440 -15.28 -8.78 0.15
C PHE A 440 -15.92 -7.50 0.71
N ALA A 441 -15.14 -6.42 0.70
CA ALA A 441 -15.61 -5.11 1.15
C ALA A 441 -16.13 -4.25 0.00
N LYS A 442 -16.85 -3.16 0.33
CA LYS A 442 -17.05 -2.02 -0.58
C LYS A 442 -15.70 -1.46 -1.02
N GLY A 443 -15.59 -1.10 -2.29
CA GLY A 443 -14.35 -0.64 -2.91
C GLY A 443 -13.47 -1.76 -3.48
N SER A 444 -13.80 -3.05 -3.22
CA SER A 444 -13.15 -4.17 -3.90
C SER A 444 -13.61 -4.29 -5.36
N PRO A 445 -12.88 -4.98 -6.25
CA PRO A 445 -13.33 -5.23 -7.62
C PRO A 445 -14.65 -5.97 -7.74
N THR A 446 -15.02 -6.80 -6.75
CA THR A 446 -16.32 -7.48 -6.69
C THR A 446 -17.46 -6.59 -6.19
N ASN A 447 -17.14 -5.48 -5.53
CA ASN A 447 -18.08 -4.48 -5.04
C ASN A 447 -17.48 -3.07 -5.17
N PRO A 448 -17.22 -2.60 -6.41
CA PRO A 448 -16.44 -1.40 -6.66
C PRO A 448 -17.17 -0.11 -6.22
N MET A 449 -16.39 0.90 -5.90
CA MET A 449 -16.89 2.26 -5.80
C MET A 449 -17.12 2.86 -7.19
N SER A 450 -18.21 3.60 -7.36
CA SER A 450 -18.41 4.50 -8.49
C SER A 450 -17.47 5.70 -8.40
N TYR A 451 -17.32 6.46 -9.49
CA TYR A 451 -16.51 7.69 -9.46
C TYR A 451 -17.07 8.71 -8.44
N ASP A 452 -18.38 8.82 -8.32
CA ASP A 452 -19.01 9.76 -7.40
C ASP A 452 -18.79 9.35 -5.92
N GLU A 453 -18.80 8.05 -5.60
CA GLU A 453 -18.45 7.56 -4.26
C GLU A 453 -16.96 7.84 -3.91
N VAL A 454 -16.06 7.74 -4.89
CA VAL A 454 -14.65 8.13 -4.70
C VAL A 454 -14.53 9.66 -4.56
N ALA A 455 -15.33 10.42 -5.31
CA ALA A 455 -15.38 11.87 -5.15
C ALA A 455 -15.94 12.30 -3.77
N ASP A 456 -16.87 11.53 -3.18
CA ASP A 456 -17.32 11.76 -1.81
C ASP A 456 -16.21 11.45 -0.78
N LYS A 457 -15.46 10.38 -0.99
CA LYS A 457 -14.25 10.10 -0.20
C LYS A 457 -13.24 11.24 -0.30
N PHE A 458 -12.97 11.75 -1.52
CA PHE A 458 -12.09 12.91 -1.74
C PHE A 458 -12.60 14.16 -0.98
N ARG A 459 -13.91 14.46 -1.03
CA ARG A 459 -14.50 15.56 -0.24
C ARG A 459 -14.26 15.37 1.25
N GLY A 460 -14.48 14.17 1.78
CA GLY A 460 -14.20 13.85 3.18
C GLY A 460 -12.73 14.08 3.57
N CYS A 461 -11.78 13.74 2.71
CA CYS A 461 -10.37 14.03 2.91
C CYS A 461 -10.07 15.55 2.88
N ALA A 462 -10.66 16.27 1.95
CA ALA A 462 -10.53 17.72 1.83
C ALA A 462 -11.13 18.45 3.05
N ASP A 463 -12.33 18.04 3.49
CA ASP A 463 -13.02 18.60 4.66
C ASP A 463 -12.22 18.36 5.95
N PHE A 464 -11.57 17.21 6.08
CA PHE A 464 -10.72 16.88 7.23
C PHE A 464 -9.62 17.93 7.47
N VAL A 465 -9.02 18.45 6.39
CA VAL A 465 -8.00 19.51 6.43
C VAL A 465 -8.58 20.91 6.15
N LYS A 466 -9.90 21.06 6.06
CA LYS A 466 -10.60 22.32 5.77
C LYS A 466 -10.16 22.94 4.44
N TRP A 467 -9.96 22.11 3.42
CA TRP A 467 -9.57 22.55 2.08
C TRP A 467 -10.71 23.32 1.40
N PRO A 468 -10.41 24.37 0.62
CA PRO A 468 -11.47 25.18 -0.01
C PRO A 468 -12.35 24.36 -0.95
N ALA A 469 -13.68 24.43 -0.77
CA ALA A 469 -14.66 23.64 -1.53
C ALA A 469 -14.56 23.87 -3.06
N ALA A 470 -14.24 25.10 -3.49
CA ALA A 470 -14.05 25.40 -4.91
C ALA A 470 -12.84 24.66 -5.51
N LYS A 471 -11.72 24.60 -4.78
CA LYS A 471 -10.53 23.84 -5.19
C LYS A 471 -10.84 22.33 -5.17
N THR A 472 -11.53 21.84 -4.15
CA THR A 472 -12.00 20.44 -4.05
C THR A 472 -12.79 20.05 -5.30
N GLN A 473 -13.80 20.85 -5.67
CA GLN A 473 -14.62 20.57 -6.85
C GLN A 473 -13.82 20.66 -8.16
N SER A 474 -12.85 21.59 -8.24
CA SER A 474 -11.98 21.71 -9.42
C SER A 474 -11.14 20.44 -9.62
N VAL A 475 -10.53 19.89 -8.57
CA VAL A 475 -9.74 18.64 -8.67
C VAL A 475 -10.61 17.47 -9.12
N ILE A 476 -11.81 17.30 -8.52
CA ILE A 476 -12.76 16.25 -8.91
C ILE A 476 -13.08 16.34 -10.41
N GLN A 477 -13.33 17.56 -10.90
CA GLN A 477 -13.65 17.77 -12.32
C GLN A 477 -12.44 17.54 -13.22
N PHE A 478 -11.25 18.02 -12.86
CA PHE A 478 -10.03 17.78 -13.63
C PHE A 478 -9.75 16.28 -13.78
N VAL A 479 -9.86 15.52 -12.70
CA VAL A 479 -9.60 14.08 -12.75
C VAL A 479 -10.70 13.33 -13.50
N LYS A 480 -11.96 13.77 -13.41
CA LYS A 480 -13.07 13.17 -14.17
C LYS A 480 -12.83 13.22 -15.69
N THR A 481 -12.22 14.28 -16.16
CA THR A 481 -11.90 14.51 -17.58
C THR A 481 -10.40 14.69 -17.81
N LEU A 482 -9.59 13.83 -17.15
CA LEU A 482 -8.14 13.99 -17.09
C LEU A 482 -7.48 13.93 -18.46
N GLU A 483 -8.02 13.17 -19.39
CA GLU A 483 -7.59 13.10 -20.79
C GLU A 483 -7.66 14.45 -21.53
N ASN A 484 -8.48 15.37 -21.05
CA ASN A 484 -8.66 16.72 -21.64
C ASN A 484 -7.81 17.79 -20.95
N VAL A 485 -7.09 17.44 -19.89
CA VAL A 485 -6.22 18.38 -19.17
C VAL A 485 -4.95 18.59 -19.98
N SER A 486 -4.79 19.80 -20.50
CA SER A 486 -3.65 20.20 -21.35
C SER A 486 -2.35 20.43 -20.57
N ASP A 487 -2.44 20.68 -19.26
CA ASP A 487 -1.31 20.97 -18.36
C ASP A 487 -1.67 20.57 -16.93
N VAL A 488 -0.95 19.59 -16.38
CA VAL A 488 -1.14 19.04 -15.03
C VAL A 488 -0.87 20.07 -13.93
N SER A 489 -0.11 21.14 -14.23
CA SER A 489 0.13 22.23 -13.27
C SER A 489 -1.16 22.93 -12.82
N LYS A 490 -2.25 22.85 -13.58
CA LYS A 490 -3.58 23.34 -13.17
C LYS A 490 -4.17 22.52 -12.00
N ILE A 491 -3.92 21.21 -11.99
CA ILE A 491 -4.30 20.34 -10.88
C ILE A 491 -3.43 20.66 -9.65
N ALA A 492 -2.14 20.85 -9.85
CA ALA A 492 -1.21 21.24 -8.79
C ALA A 492 -1.65 22.55 -8.12
N ALA A 493 -2.05 23.55 -8.89
CA ALA A 493 -2.57 24.83 -8.36
C ALA A 493 -3.86 24.65 -7.53
N ALA A 494 -4.71 23.67 -7.85
CA ALA A 494 -5.90 23.36 -7.06
C ALA A 494 -5.57 22.56 -5.79
N LEU A 495 -4.43 21.85 -5.75
CA LEU A 495 -3.95 21.03 -4.63
C LEU A 495 -2.93 21.76 -3.72
N THR A 496 -2.64 23.04 -3.98
CA THR A 496 -1.72 23.86 -3.18
C THR A 496 -2.42 25.12 -2.65
N VAL A 497 -1.86 25.68 -1.56
CA VAL A 497 -2.42 26.91 -0.90
C VAL A 497 -2.22 28.14 -1.81
#